data_29d9d09910c5cd83e95944f8ececc226
#
_entry.id   29d9d09910c5cd83e95944f8ececc226
#
_cell.length_a   1.000
_cell.length_b   1.000
_cell.length_c   1.000
_cell.angle_alpha   90.00
_cell.angle_beta   90.00
_cell.angle_gamma   90.00
#
_symmetry.space_group_name_H-M   'P 1'
#
loop_
_entity.id
_entity.type
_entity.pdbx_description
1 polymer ?
#
loop_
_entity_poly.entity_id
_entity_poly.type
_entity_poly.pdbx_seq_one_letter_code
_entity_poly.pdbx_strand_id
1 'polypeptide(L)'
;MALLAGACSRKSGGGVKLKADTDSVAYIIGMNVGTNLLKMDSTLNVNAVCEGIRDVFRAGAKLSADDAEVYYLRYMNYVLPEKARAYEEQFLADFAKSNRSYARTPSGVTYAVEVLGDQEQIPVSDRDSVALRYIIRTADGADVYSSYERRDTLRTSLGSLNKGMKESVKLIGKGGKINAWMPSAVAYGSAGDKELGIRPNATLYYEIELVDVDKYANWSRRSNLRR
;
A
#
# COMPACT_ATOMS: atom_id res chain seq x y z
N MET A 1 19.14 -32.77 -47.86
CA MET A 1 18.27 -31.70 -47.30
C MET A 1 18.83 -31.32 -45.94
N ALA A 2 19.56 -30.23 -45.89
CA ALA A 2 20.16 -29.73 -44.65
C ALA A 2 19.34 -28.56 -44.13
N LEU A 3 18.73 -28.74 -42.97
CA LEU A 3 18.03 -27.69 -42.25
C LEU A 3 19.04 -26.81 -41.51
N LEU A 4 19.22 -25.59 -41.99
CA LEU A 4 19.97 -24.54 -41.33
C LEU A 4 19.08 -23.94 -40.21
N ALA A 5 19.35 -24.34 -38.96
CA ALA A 5 18.84 -23.67 -37.80
C ALA A 5 19.57 -22.32 -37.63
N GLY A 6 18.88 -21.23 -37.97
CA GLY A 6 19.35 -19.88 -37.71
C GLY A 6 19.34 -19.58 -36.24
N ALA A 7 20.47 -19.68 -35.55
CA ALA A 7 20.66 -19.20 -34.20
C ALA A 7 20.66 -17.67 -34.20
N CYS A 8 19.61 -17.03 -33.71
CA CYS A 8 19.60 -15.61 -33.41
C CYS A 8 20.62 -15.35 -32.28
N SER A 9 21.81 -14.94 -32.67
CA SER A 9 22.83 -14.43 -31.78
C SER A 9 22.34 -13.13 -31.15
N ARG A 10 21.85 -13.19 -29.91
CA ARG A 10 21.75 -12.01 -29.03
C ARG A 10 23.18 -11.49 -28.88
N LYS A 11 23.47 -10.31 -29.44
CA LYS A 11 24.68 -9.56 -29.11
C LYS A 11 24.60 -9.21 -27.63
N SER A 12 25.14 -10.05 -26.76
CA SER A 12 25.48 -9.71 -25.38
C SER A 12 26.55 -8.62 -25.48
N GLY A 13 26.21 -7.40 -25.04
CA GLY A 13 27.19 -6.34 -24.85
C GLY A 13 28.34 -6.90 -24.03
N GLY A 14 29.59 -6.75 -24.51
CA GLY A 14 30.77 -7.31 -23.88
C GLY A 14 30.82 -6.93 -22.40
N GLY A 15 30.64 -7.93 -21.51
CA GLY A 15 30.70 -7.73 -20.08
C GLY A 15 32.09 -7.24 -19.67
N VAL A 16 32.14 -6.26 -18.80
CA VAL A 16 33.40 -5.78 -18.19
C VAL A 16 34.01 -6.94 -17.41
N LYS A 17 35.30 -7.26 -17.73
CA LYS A 17 36.03 -8.28 -16.98
C LYS A 17 36.55 -7.65 -15.68
N LEU A 18 36.19 -8.22 -14.54
CA LEU A 18 36.65 -7.79 -13.23
C LEU A 18 38.08 -8.32 -13.02
N LYS A 19 39.07 -7.52 -13.36
CA LYS A 19 40.50 -7.91 -13.32
C LYS A 19 41.22 -7.41 -12.07
N ALA A 20 40.78 -6.31 -11.50
CA ALA A 20 41.36 -5.70 -10.31
C ALA A 20 40.31 -5.64 -9.17
N ASP A 21 40.75 -5.50 -7.92
CA ASP A 21 39.89 -5.33 -6.77
C ASP A 21 38.98 -4.10 -6.92
N THR A 22 39.53 -3.03 -7.52
CA THR A 22 38.76 -1.81 -7.85
C THR A 22 37.63 -2.06 -8.82
N ASP A 23 37.79 -2.95 -9.82
CA ASP A 23 36.72 -3.31 -10.74
C ASP A 23 35.61 -4.06 -10.02
N SER A 24 35.96 -4.96 -9.11
CA SER A 24 35.04 -5.72 -8.29
C SER A 24 34.22 -4.81 -7.37
N VAL A 25 34.88 -3.85 -6.71
CA VAL A 25 34.21 -2.85 -5.86
C VAL A 25 33.26 -1.97 -6.70
N ALA A 26 33.71 -1.49 -7.85
CA ALA A 26 32.86 -0.69 -8.76
C ALA A 26 31.63 -1.47 -9.21
N TYR A 27 31.77 -2.75 -9.51
CA TYR A 27 30.65 -3.63 -9.87
C TYR A 27 29.66 -3.80 -8.71
N ILE A 28 30.16 -4.01 -7.49
CA ILE A 28 29.32 -4.11 -6.27
C ILE A 28 28.53 -2.81 -6.03
N ILE A 29 29.16 -1.65 -6.22
CA ILE A 29 28.46 -0.35 -6.14
C ILE A 29 27.34 -0.31 -7.16
N GLY A 30 27.61 -0.72 -8.41
CA GLY A 30 26.60 -0.79 -9.46
C GLY A 30 25.43 -1.73 -9.12
N MET A 31 25.72 -2.89 -8.50
CA MET A 31 24.68 -3.82 -8.01
C MET A 31 23.80 -3.17 -6.94
N ASN A 32 24.39 -2.46 -5.99
CA ASN A 32 23.66 -1.78 -4.92
C ASN A 32 22.76 -0.67 -5.48
N VAL A 33 23.28 0.14 -6.40
CA VAL A 33 22.49 1.16 -7.10
C VAL A 33 21.33 0.52 -7.87
N GLY A 34 21.60 -0.53 -8.64
CA GLY A 34 20.58 -1.26 -9.41
C GLY A 34 19.48 -1.84 -8.52
N THR A 35 19.85 -2.44 -7.38
CA THR A 35 18.89 -2.99 -6.41
C THR A 35 17.99 -1.89 -5.84
N ASN A 36 18.54 -0.72 -5.50
CA ASN A 36 17.76 0.39 -4.97
C ASN A 36 16.82 0.99 -6.04
N LEU A 37 17.28 1.10 -7.28
CA LEU A 37 16.45 1.58 -8.39
C LEU A 37 15.30 0.62 -8.69
N LEU A 38 15.52 -0.69 -8.68
CA LEU A 38 14.47 -1.69 -8.85
C LEU A 38 13.40 -1.62 -7.74
N LYS A 39 13.81 -1.35 -6.49
CA LYS A 39 12.87 -1.15 -5.38
C LYS A 39 12.08 0.17 -5.49
N MET A 40 12.67 1.18 -6.12
CA MET A 40 12.04 2.48 -6.31
C MET A 40 11.01 2.44 -7.46
N ASP A 41 11.43 2.02 -8.64
CA ASP A 41 10.59 1.81 -9.81
C ASP A 41 11.24 0.82 -10.78
N SER A 42 10.67 -0.37 -10.91
CA SER A 42 11.16 -1.41 -11.82
C SER A 42 11.00 -1.08 -13.31
N THR A 43 10.27 -0.01 -13.65
CA THR A 43 10.04 0.43 -15.02
C THR A 43 11.10 1.42 -15.54
N LEU A 44 12.08 1.80 -14.71
CA LEU A 44 13.16 2.68 -15.11
C LEU A 44 14.01 2.08 -16.22
N ASN A 45 14.38 2.91 -17.20
CA ASN A 45 15.26 2.49 -18.29
C ASN A 45 16.71 2.40 -17.79
N VAL A 46 17.17 1.18 -17.56
CA VAL A 46 18.52 0.91 -17.07
C VAL A 46 19.63 1.48 -18.00
N ASN A 47 19.38 1.54 -19.31
CA ASN A 47 20.35 2.12 -20.24
C ASN A 47 20.50 3.64 -20.04
N ALA A 48 19.40 4.33 -19.76
CA ALA A 48 19.42 5.77 -19.44
C ALA A 48 20.14 6.03 -18.12
N VAL A 49 19.95 5.17 -17.11
CA VAL A 49 20.68 5.26 -15.83
C VAL A 49 22.18 5.10 -16.06
N CYS A 50 22.59 4.04 -16.78
CA CYS A 50 23.99 3.80 -17.11
C CYS A 50 24.61 4.93 -17.93
N GLU A 51 23.85 5.53 -18.84
CA GLU A 51 24.32 6.67 -19.65
C GLU A 51 24.50 7.91 -18.77
N GLY A 52 23.56 8.21 -17.89
CA GLY A 52 23.71 9.32 -16.93
C GLY A 52 24.96 9.17 -16.07
N ILE A 53 25.23 7.96 -15.57
CA ILE A 53 26.47 7.69 -14.82
C ILE A 53 27.70 7.99 -15.69
N ARG A 54 27.73 7.49 -16.94
CA ARG A 54 28.86 7.74 -17.87
C ARG A 54 29.05 9.22 -18.18
N ASP A 55 27.94 9.95 -18.37
CA ASP A 55 27.98 11.38 -18.70
C ASP A 55 28.57 12.20 -17.54
N VAL A 56 28.32 11.85 -16.28
CA VAL A 56 28.95 12.47 -15.11
C VAL A 56 30.48 12.27 -15.16
N PHE A 57 30.95 11.04 -15.40
CA PHE A 57 32.38 10.76 -15.48
C PHE A 57 33.08 11.43 -16.67
N ARG A 58 32.33 11.81 -17.72
CA ARG A 58 32.83 12.49 -18.92
C ARG A 58 32.63 14.00 -18.88
N ALA A 59 32.07 14.55 -17.81
CA ALA A 59 31.66 15.96 -17.71
C ALA A 59 30.72 16.41 -18.86
N GLY A 60 29.88 15.51 -19.34
CA GLY A 60 28.99 15.70 -20.49
C GLY A 60 27.51 15.55 -20.18
N ALA A 61 27.06 15.98 -19.01
CA ALA A 61 25.66 15.88 -18.60
C ALA A 61 24.72 16.56 -19.62
N LYS A 62 23.64 15.86 -19.99
CA LYS A 62 22.63 16.33 -20.96
C LYS A 62 21.61 17.28 -20.36
N LEU A 63 21.52 17.33 -19.03
CA LEU A 63 20.62 18.19 -18.26
C LEU A 63 21.45 19.10 -17.34
N SER A 64 21.01 20.32 -17.13
CA SER A 64 21.57 21.17 -16.07
C SER A 64 21.23 20.58 -14.69
N ALA A 65 21.96 20.96 -13.65
CA ALA A 65 21.68 20.53 -12.29
C ALA A 65 20.27 20.93 -11.83
N ASP A 66 19.87 22.16 -12.16
CA ASP A 66 18.55 22.72 -11.81
C ASP A 66 17.41 21.97 -12.52
N ASP A 67 17.54 21.71 -13.82
CA ASP A 67 16.55 20.93 -14.55
C ASP A 67 16.46 19.49 -14.01
N ALA A 68 17.61 18.88 -13.72
CA ALA A 68 17.65 17.52 -13.17
C ALA A 68 16.93 17.43 -11.82
N GLU A 69 17.12 18.42 -10.94
CA GLU A 69 16.43 18.51 -9.66
C GLU A 69 14.92 18.64 -9.85
N VAL A 70 14.47 19.54 -10.74
CA VAL A 70 13.04 19.76 -11.03
C VAL A 70 12.39 18.48 -11.55
N TYR A 71 13.02 17.80 -12.52
CA TYR A 71 12.51 16.52 -13.05
C TYR A 71 12.47 15.43 -11.98
N TYR A 72 13.51 15.33 -11.14
CA TYR A 72 13.59 14.34 -10.07
C TYR A 72 12.50 14.56 -9.01
N LEU A 73 12.36 15.80 -8.53
CA LEU A 73 11.34 16.16 -7.53
C LEU A 73 9.91 15.92 -8.06
N ARG A 74 9.65 16.29 -9.32
CA ARG A 74 8.37 16.01 -9.97
C ARG A 74 8.10 14.50 -10.05
N TYR A 75 9.09 13.72 -10.43
CA TYR A 75 8.97 12.28 -10.53
C TYR A 75 8.68 11.63 -9.17
N MET A 76 9.47 11.97 -8.16
CA MET A 76 9.36 11.40 -6.81
C MET A 76 8.05 11.78 -6.11
N ASN A 77 7.62 13.05 -6.26
CA ASN A 77 6.49 13.57 -5.49
C ASN A 77 5.13 13.39 -6.18
N TYR A 78 5.10 13.21 -7.51
CA TYR A 78 3.84 13.12 -8.26
C TYR A 78 3.74 11.85 -9.10
N VAL A 79 4.73 11.55 -9.94
CA VAL A 79 4.62 10.47 -10.92
C VAL A 79 4.69 9.10 -10.27
N LEU A 80 5.67 8.88 -9.40
CA LEU A 80 5.88 7.58 -8.74
C LEU A 80 4.74 7.21 -7.79
N PRO A 81 4.24 8.10 -6.91
CA PRO A 81 3.07 7.81 -6.09
C PRO A 81 1.80 7.54 -6.91
N GLU A 82 1.61 8.23 -8.04
CA GLU A 82 0.44 8.01 -8.89
C GLU A 82 0.49 6.67 -9.63
N LYS A 83 1.67 6.27 -10.11
CA LYS A 83 1.88 4.92 -10.67
C LYS A 83 1.58 3.82 -9.65
N ALA A 84 2.07 3.96 -8.41
CA ALA A 84 1.83 3.01 -7.35
C ALA A 84 0.32 2.90 -7.05
N ARG A 85 -0.38 4.03 -6.92
CA ARG A 85 -1.82 4.06 -6.69
C ARG A 85 -2.61 3.43 -7.83
N ALA A 86 -2.29 3.74 -9.07
CA ALA A 86 -2.97 3.17 -10.23
C ALA A 86 -2.80 1.64 -10.31
N TYR A 87 -1.59 1.15 -10.02
CA TYR A 87 -1.32 -0.29 -9.97
C TYR A 87 -2.14 -0.99 -8.87
N GLU A 88 -2.18 -0.42 -7.66
CA GLU A 88 -2.94 -0.98 -6.55
C GLU A 88 -4.45 -0.97 -6.81
N GLU A 89 -4.96 0.11 -7.38
CA GLU A 89 -6.37 0.23 -7.75
C GLU A 89 -6.78 -0.82 -8.80
N GLN A 90 -5.94 -1.04 -9.80
CA GLN A 90 -6.14 -2.09 -10.79
C GLN A 90 -6.08 -3.48 -10.16
N PHE A 91 -5.07 -3.74 -9.32
CA PHE A 91 -4.95 -5.01 -8.59
C PHE A 91 -6.20 -5.33 -7.77
N LEU A 92 -6.69 -4.37 -6.98
CA LEU A 92 -7.89 -4.56 -6.17
C LEU A 92 -9.15 -4.75 -7.00
N ALA A 93 -9.26 -4.06 -8.15
CA ALA A 93 -10.37 -4.25 -9.07
C ALA A 93 -10.37 -5.67 -9.68
N ASP A 94 -9.22 -6.15 -10.09
CA ASP A 94 -9.07 -7.48 -10.68
C ASP A 94 -9.21 -8.58 -9.62
N PHE A 95 -8.69 -8.35 -8.41
CA PHE A 95 -8.87 -9.24 -7.27
C PHE A 95 -10.36 -9.42 -6.92
N ALA A 96 -11.12 -8.33 -6.83
CA ALA A 96 -12.57 -8.39 -6.55
C ALA A 96 -13.35 -9.12 -7.66
N LYS A 97 -12.96 -8.98 -8.92
CA LYS A 97 -13.59 -9.71 -10.04
C LYS A 97 -13.28 -11.21 -9.99
N SER A 98 -12.07 -11.57 -9.60
CA SER A 98 -11.60 -12.96 -9.57
C SER A 98 -12.10 -13.73 -8.35
N ASN A 99 -12.41 -13.04 -7.26
CA ASN A 99 -12.84 -13.62 -5.98
C ASN A 99 -14.29 -13.26 -5.68
N ARG A 100 -15.21 -14.17 -5.97
CA ARG A 100 -16.67 -13.98 -5.76
C ARG A 100 -17.07 -13.75 -4.30
N SER A 101 -16.21 -14.11 -3.36
CA SER A 101 -16.42 -13.86 -1.91
C SER A 101 -16.18 -12.42 -1.49
N TYR A 102 -15.57 -11.61 -2.36
CA TYR A 102 -15.27 -10.22 -2.08
C TYR A 102 -16.23 -9.30 -2.82
N ALA A 103 -16.71 -8.28 -2.11
CA ALA A 103 -17.47 -7.16 -2.68
C ALA A 103 -16.61 -5.88 -2.63
N ARG A 104 -17.01 -4.86 -3.40
CA ARG A 104 -16.30 -3.57 -3.45
C ARG A 104 -17.28 -2.42 -3.21
N THR A 105 -16.90 -1.50 -2.33
CA THR A 105 -17.64 -0.26 -2.11
C THR A 105 -17.34 0.77 -3.20
N PRO A 106 -18.18 1.81 -3.39
CA PRO A 106 -17.89 2.91 -4.32
C PRO A 106 -16.60 3.68 -3.99
N SER A 107 -16.17 3.68 -2.74
CA SER A 107 -14.91 4.31 -2.30
C SER A 107 -13.67 3.46 -2.58
N GLY A 108 -13.85 2.22 -3.08
CA GLY A 108 -12.78 1.31 -3.45
C GLY A 108 -12.39 0.29 -2.39
N VAL A 109 -13.00 0.28 -1.19
CA VAL A 109 -12.77 -0.77 -0.19
C VAL A 109 -13.24 -2.11 -0.76
N THR A 110 -12.35 -3.08 -0.82
CA THR A 110 -12.64 -4.45 -1.29
C THR A 110 -12.68 -5.37 -0.09
N TYR A 111 -13.83 -5.98 0.22
CA TYR A 111 -14.06 -6.65 1.49
C TYR A 111 -14.75 -8.01 1.36
N ALA A 112 -14.54 -8.85 2.38
CA ALA A 112 -15.30 -10.06 2.61
C ALA A 112 -15.75 -10.09 4.08
N VAL A 113 -17.04 -10.32 4.30
CA VAL A 113 -17.59 -10.51 5.65
C VAL A 113 -17.40 -11.98 6.03
N GLU A 114 -16.64 -12.23 7.09
CA GLU A 114 -16.45 -13.57 7.64
C GLU A 114 -17.56 -13.96 8.62
N VAL A 115 -17.91 -13.01 9.49
CA VAL A 115 -18.98 -13.16 10.49
C VAL A 115 -19.82 -11.90 10.50
N LEU A 116 -21.13 -12.03 10.25
CA LEU A 116 -22.04 -10.87 10.23
C LEU A 116 -22.23 -10.23 11.61
N GLY A 117 -22.17 -11.03 12.66
CA GLY A 117 -22.45 -10.57 14.03
C GLY A 117 -23.93 -10.25 14.24
N ASP A 118 -24.22 -9.56 15.35
CA ASP A 118 -25.57 -9.16 15.73
C ASP A 118 -26.06 -7.97 14.88
N GLN A 119 -26.99 -8.24 13.97
CA GLN A 119 -27.51 -7.26 13.01
C GLN A 119 -28.33 -6.12 13.66
N GLU A 120 -28.82 -6.31 14.89
CA GLU A 120 -29.48 -5.25 15.65
C GLU A 120 -28.46 -4.26 16.26
N GLN A 121 -27.23 -4.70 16.40
CA GLN A 121 -26.09 -3.96 16.96
C GLN A 121 -25.07 -3.50 15.86
N ILE A 122 -25.56 -3.09 14.69
CA ILE A 122 -24.74 -2.46 13.66
C ILE A 122 -24.56 -0.98 14.01
N PRO A 123 -23.34 -0.42 14.05
CA PRO A 123 -23.13 1.00 14.27
C PRO A 123 -23.54 1.81 13.01
N VAL A 124 -24.30 2.88 13.20
CA VAL A 124 -24.87 3.68 12.11
C VAL A 124 -24.44 5.14 12.21
N SER A 125 -24.54 5.71 13.42
CA SER A 125 -24.24 7.10 13.68
C SER A 125 -22.76 7.32 13.94
N ASP A 126 -22.19 8.41 13.44
CA ASP A 126 -20.81 8.81 13.75
C ASP A 126 -20.57 9.04 15.26
N ARG A 127 -21.64 9.17 16.05
CA ARG A 127 -21.62 9.29 17.50
C ARG A 127 -21.69 7.95 18.24
N ASP A 128 -21.95 6.85 17.53
CA ASP A 128 -21.93 5.52 18.15
C ASP A 128 -20.50 5.19 18.59
N SER A 129 -20.36 4.63 19.80
CA SER A 129 -19.09 4.14 20.28
C SER A 129 -18.89 2.70 19.84
N VAL A 130 -17.70 2.38 19.34
CA VAL A 130 -17.31 1.05 18.91
C VAL A 130 -16.07 0.57 19.64
N ALA A 131 -16.01 -0.74 19.90
CA ALA A 131 -14.82 -1.41 20.40
C ALA A 131 -14.33 -2.37 19.34
N LEU A 132 -13.11 -2.17 18.85
CA LEU A 132 -12.52 -2.90 17.74
C LEU A 132 -11.25 -3.61 18.17
N ARG A 133 -11.07 -4.84 17.64
CA ARG A 133 -9.76 -5.49 17.52
C ARG A 133 -9.45 -5.63 16.05
N TYR A 134 -8.20 -5.40 15.67
CA TYR A 134 -7.83 -5.44 14.26
C TYR A 134 -6.34 -5.71 14.05
N ILE A 135 -6.05 -6.22 12.87
CA ILE A 135 -4.69 -6.38 12.34
C ILE A 135 -4.59 -5.52 11.08
N ILE A 136 -3.46 -4.88 10.89
CA ILE A 136 -3.11 -4.16 9.65
C ILE A 136 -1.91 -4.84 9.03
N ARG A 137 -1.99 -5.14 7.73
CA ARG A 137 -0.87 -5.63 6.92
C ARG A 137 -0.68 -4.77 5.68
N THR A 138 0.55 -4.70 5.22
CA THR A 138 0.86 -4.14 3.90
C THR A 138 0.41 -5.08 2.78
N ALA A 139 0.40 -4.60 1.53
CA ALA A 139 -0.02 -5.38 0.37
C ALA A 139 0.89 -6.61 0.10
N ASP A 140 2.14 -6.57 0.55
CA ASP A 140 3.11 -7.67 0.51
C ASP A 140 3.01 -8.63 1.71
N GLY A 141 2.03 -8.41 2.60
CA GLY A 141 1.70 -9.30 3.72
C GLY A 141 2.51 -9.04 5.00
N ALA A 142 3.33 -7.98 5.05
CA ALA A 142 4.05 -7.64 6.27
C ALA A 142 3.11 -7.07 7.34
N ASP A 143 3.23 -7.54 8.57
CA ASP A 143 2.46 -7.04 9.71
C ASP A 143 2.90 -5.62 10.07
N VAL A 144 1.93 -4.70 10.15
CA VAL A 144 2.11 -3.30 10.52
C VAL A 144 1.64 -3.07 11.96
N TYR A 145 0.48 -3.63 12.28
CA TYR A 145 -0.15 -3.46 13.59
C TYR A 145 -1.02 -4.67 13.94
N SER A 146 -1.01 -5.06 15.20
CA SER A 146 -1.91 -6.09 15.73
C SER A 146 -2.38 -5.70 17.13
N SER A 147 -3.67 -5.44 17.29
CA SER A 147 -4.28 -5.21 18.60
C SER A 147 -4.28 -6.47 19.47
N TYR A 148 -4.23 -7.65 18.86
CA TYR A 148 -4.18 -8.92 19.58
C TYR A 148 -2.82 -9.13 20.26
N GLU A 149 -1.72 -8.82 19.57
CA GLU A 149 -0.37 -8.88 20.13
C GLU A 149 -0.18 -7.87 21.27
N ARG A 150 -0.73 -6.68 21.09
CA ARG A 150 -0.70 -5.61 22.10
C ARG A 150 -1.68 -5.82 23.25
N ARG A 151 -2.56 -6.83 23.14
CA ARG A 151 -3.65 -7.10 24.08
C ARG A 151 -4.52 -5.87 24.34
N ASP A 152 -4.75 -5.10 23.29
CA ASP A 152 -5.51 -3.84 23.35
C ASP A 152 -6.83 -3.95 22.57
N THR A 153 -7.74 -3.05 22.85
CA THR A 153 -9.02 -2.92 22.15
C THR A 153 -9.27 -1.43 21.93
N LEU A 154 -9.27 -1.01 20.66
CA LEU A 154 -9.57 0.37 20.31
C LEU A 154 -11.01 0.68 20.67
N ARG A 155 -11.22 1.63 21.60
CA ARG A 155 -12.53 2.18 21.94
C ARG A 155 -12.61 3.61 21.48
N THR A 156 -13.51 3.89 20.54
CA THR A 156 -13.61 5.21 19.92
C THR A 156 -15.02 5.45 19.37
N SER A 157 -15.31 6.68 18.93
CA SER A 157 -16.53 6.93 18.15
C SER A 157 -16.35 6.44 16.72
N LEU A 158 -17.44 6.00 16.09
CA LEU A 158 -17.44 5.58 14.69
C LEU A 158 -16.92 6.71 13.76
N GLY A 159 -17.24 7.96 14.10
CA GLY A 159 -16.80 9.14 13.35
C GLY A 159 -15.29 9.40 13.39
N SER A 160 -14.58 8.89 14.40
CA SER A 160 -13.12 9.06 14.55
C SER A 160 -12.31 8.05 13.78
N LEU A 161 -12.93 7.01 13.22
CA LEU A 161 -12.27 6.04 12.38
C LEU A 161 -11.93 6.64 11.01
N ASN A 162 -10.86 6.17 10.37
CA ASN A 162 -10.63 6.50 8.96
C ASN A 162 -11.80 5.99 8.10
N LYS A 163 -11.91 6.54 6.89
CA LYS A 163 -13.08 6.28 6.03
C LYS A 163 -13.25 4.79 5.72
N GLY A 164 -12.18 4.08 5.43
CA GLY A 164 -12.20 2.65 5.10
C GLY A 164 -12.66 1.79 6.27
N MET A 165 -12.11 2.03 7.46
CA MET A 165 -12.55 1.33 8.68
C MET A 165 -14.03 1.62 9.00
N LYS A 166 -14.44 2.89 8.90
CA LYS A 166 -15.84 3.28 9.12
C LYS A 166 -16.79 2.56 8.19
N GLU A 167 -16.48 2.51 6.90
CA GLU A 167 -17.30 1.81 5.90
C GLU A 167 -17.36 0.31 6.21
N SER A 168 -16.23 -0.31 6.54
CA SER A 168 -16.15 -1.74 6.86
C SER A 168 -16.95 -2.11 8.10
N VAL A 169 -16.81 -1.32 9.17
CA VAL A 169 -17.50 -1.58 10.45
C VAL A 169 -19.01 -1.43 10.34
N LYS A 170 -19.50 -0.57 9.44
CA LYS A 170 -20.96 -0.42 9.15
C LYS A 170 -21.57 -1.63 8.42
N LEU A 171 -20.76 -2.56 7.94
CA LEU A 171 -21.24 -3.76 7.24
C LEU A 171 -21.45 -4.96 8.18
N ILE A 172 -21.03 -4.85 9.45
CA ILE A 172 -21.09 -5.93 10.44
C ILE A 172 -21.71 -5.43 11.74
N GLY A 173 -22.30 -6.35 12.48
CA GLY A 173 -22.82 -6.08 13.85
C GLY A 173 -21.84 -6.51 14.93
N LYS A 174 -22.21 -6.30 16.19
CA LYS A 174 -21.44 -6.74 17.37
C LYS A 174 -21.09 -8.23 17.27
N GLY A 175 -19.82 -8.57 17.50
CA GLY A 175 -19.26 -9.92 17.32
C GLY A 175 -18.94 -10.24 15.86
N GLY A 176 -19.17 -9.33 14.91
CA GLY A 176 -18.88 -9.52 13.48
C GLY A 176 -17.40 -9.40 13.18
N LYS A 177 -17.00 -10.03 12.06
CA LYS A 177 -15.63 -10.01 11.51
C LYS A 177 -15.65 -9.72 10.02
N ILE A 178 -14.75 -8.86 9.59
CA ILE A 178 -14.62 -8.45 8.20
C ILE A 178 -13.16 -8.30 7.81
N ASN A 179 -12.83 -8.82 6.64
CA ASN A 179 -11.54 -8.62 5.99
C ASN A 179 -11.70 -7.56 4.90
N ALA A 180 -10.81 -6.57 4.88
CA ALA A 180 -10.92 -5.45 3.96
C ALA A 180 -9.56 -4.99 3.42
N TRP A 181 -9.47 -4.89 2.10
CA TRP A 181 -8.43 -4.16 1.41
C TRP A 181 -8.84 -2.69 1.29
N MET A 182 -8.04 -1.81 1.82
CA MET A 182 -8.30 -0.38 1.85
C MET A 182 -7.28 0.38 1.01
N PRO A 183 -7.69 0.98 -0.13
CA PRO A 183 -6.84 1.92 -0.86
C PRO A 183 -6.39 3.06 0.05
N SER A 184 -5.23 3.61 -0.21
CA SER A 184 -4.66 4.70 0.59
C SER A 184 -5.61 5.88 0.79
N ALA A 185 -6.40 6.23 -0.23
CA ALA A 185 -7.36 7.35 -0.18
C ALA A 185 -8.43 7.23 0.92
N VAL A 186 -8.71 6.03 1.41
CA VAL A 186 -9.67 5.77 2.50
C VAL A 186 -8.99 5.30 3.79
N ALA A 187 -7.65 5.18 3.79
CA ALA A 187 -6.82 4.78 4.93
C ALA A 187 -5.93 5.94 5.40
N TYR A 188 -4.64 5.93 5.05
CA TYR A 188 -3.64 6.93 5.53
C TYR A 188 -3.20 7.93 4.45
N GLY A 189 -3.75 7.86 3.24
CA GLY A 189 -3.53 8.83 2.18
C GLY A 189 -2.09 8.97 1.70
N SER A 190 -1.80 10.16 1.17
CA SER A 190 -0.46 10.51 0.67
C SER A 190 0.55 10.83 1.78
N ALA A 191 0.12 10.98 3.02
CA ALA A 191 1.01 11.19 4.16
C ALA A 191 1.59 9.87 4.70
N GLY A 192 0.82 8.78 4.63
CA GLY A 192 1.13 7.54 5.34
C GLY A 192 1.08 7.72 6.86
N ASP A 193 1.78 6.86 7.60
CA ASP A 193 1.94 6.96 9.05
C ASP A 193 3.36 6.50 9.43
N LYS A 194 4.17 7.44 9.93
CA LYS A 194 5.58 7.15 10.29
C LYS A 194 5.70 6.30 11.54
N GLU A 195 4.78 6.44 12.50
CA GLU A 195 4.82 5.70 13.76
C GLU A 195 4.47 4.23 13.53
N LEU A 196 3.54 3.97 12.63
CA LEU A 196 3.16 2.63 12.21
C LEU A 196 4.04 2.09 11.06
N GLY A 197 4.94 2.89 10.50
CA GLY A 197 5.77 2.50 9.35
C GLY A 197 4.99 2.36 8.03
N ILE A 198 3.80 2.98 7.94
CA ILE A 198 2.97 2.96 6.75
C ILE A 198 3.47 3.99 5.74
N ARG A 199 3.81 3.52 4.55
CA ARG A 199 4.32 4.39 3.47
C ARG A 199 3.21 5.28 2.89
N PRO A 200 3.56 6.46 2.35
CA PRO A 200 2.66 7.24 1.52
C PRO A 200 2.00 6.41 0.42
N ASN A 201 0.71 6.62 0.22
CA ASN A 201 -0.12 5.95 -0.78
C ASN A 201 -0.16 4.40 -0.67
N ALA A 202 0.10 3.82 0.50
CA ALA A 202 0.04 2.38 0.70
C ALA A 202 -1.42 1.88 0.76
N THR A 203 -1.73 0.86 -0.02
CA THR A 203 -2.92 0.02 0.20
C THR A 203 -2.66 -0.94 1.33
N LEU A 204 -3.63 -1.07 2.22
CA LEU A 204 -3.53 -1.88 3.43
C LEU A 204 -4.62 -2.95 3.48
N TYR A 205 -4.26 -4.09 4.04
CA TYR A 205 -5.18 -5.16 4.38
C TYR A 205 -5.52 -5.10 5.87
N TYR A 206 -6.81 -5.15 6.18
CA TYR A 206 -7.34 -5.14 7.52
C TYR A 206 -8.12 -6.42 7.81
N GLU A 207 -7.90 -7.00 8.98
CA GLU A 207 -8.80 -7.94 9.63
C GLU A 207 -9.43 -7.20 10.82
N ILE A 208 -10.74 -7.01 10.81
CA ILE A 208 -11.44 -6.20 11.81
C ILE A 208 -12.48 -7.08 12.52
N GLU A 209 -12.44 -7.09 13.84
CA GLU A 209 -13.47 -7.64 14.73
C GLU A 209 -14.18 -6.51 15.47
N LEU A 210 -15.51 -6.44 15.32
CA LEU A 210 -16.36 -5.51 16.07
C LEU A 210 -16.77 -6.17 17.39
N VAL A 211 -16.01 -5.88 18.44
CA VAL A 211 -16.20 -6.49 19.76
C VAL A 211 -17.45 -5.99 20.46
N ASP A 212 -17.73 -4.69 20.39
CA ASP A 212 -18.86 -4.07 21.07
C ASP A 212 -19.33 -2.80 20.35
N VAL A 213 -20.61 -2.47 20.56
CA VAL A 213 -21.26 -1.24 20.05
C VAL A 213 -22.13 -0.64 21.12
N ASP A 214 -21.90 0.64 21.47
CA ASP A 214 -22.83 1.43 22.28
C ASP A 214 -23.46 2.53 21.42
N LYS A 215 -24.75 2.37 21.12
CA LYS A 215 -25.49 3.28 20.24
C LYS A 215 -25.79 4.58 20.99
N TYR A 216 -25.45 5.71 20.39
CA TYR A 216 -25.70 7.04 20.94
C TYR A 216 -27.19 7.26 21.32
N ALA A 217 -28.13 6.71 20.54
CA ALA A 217 -29.56 6.76 20.84
C ALA A 217 -29.92 6.08 22.17
N ASN A 218 -29.20 5.02 22.57
CA ASN A 218 -29.40 4.32 23.83
C ASN A 218 -28.85 5.15 25.00
N TRP A 219 -27.74 5.82 24.82
CA TRP A 219 -27.14 6.69 25.83
C TRP A 219 -28.01 7.91 26.11
N SER A 220 -28.54 8.57 25.10
CA SER A 220 -29.45 9.73 25.26
C SER A 220 -30.75 9.37 26.00
N ARG A 221 -31.30 8.16 25.76
CA ARG A 221 -32.45 7.65 26.54
C ARG A 221 -32.12 7.42 28.00
N ARG A 222 -30.94 6.81 28.30
CA ARG A 222 -30.50 6.56 29.69
C ARG A 222 -30.24 7.85 30.46
N SER A 223 -29.71 8.89 29.83
CA SER A 223 -29.46 10.20 30.47
C SER A 223 -30.74 10.96 30.76
N ASN A 224 -31.79 10.81 29.93
CA ASN A 224 -33.11 11.44 30.16
C ASN A 224 -33.95 10.75 31.24
N LEU A 225 -33.71 9.45 31.49
CA LEU A 225 -34.36 8.70 32.56
C LEU A 225 -33.77 8.95 33.95
N ARG A 226 -32.61 9.62 34.04
CA ARG A 226 -31.93 9.98 35.30
C ARG A 226 -32.14 11.44 35.72
N ARG A 227 -32.93 12.20 34.98
CA ARG A 227 -33.39 13.54 35.30
C ARG A 227 -34.86 13.48 35.73
#